data_62a14c62e4ffaddd845015d9a0e7b170
#
_entry.id   62a14c62e4ffaddd845015d9a0e7b170
#
_cell.length_a   1.000
_cell.length_b   1.000
_cell.length_c   1.000
_cell.angle_alpha   90.00
_cell.angle_beta   90.00
_cell.angle_gamma   90.00
#
_symmetry.space_group_name_H-M   'P 1'
#
loop_
_entity.id
_entity.type
_entity.pdbx_description
1 polymer ?
#
loop_
_entity_poly.entity_id
_entity_poly.type
_entity_poly.pdbx_seq_one_letter_code
_entity_poly.pdbx_strand_id
1 'polypeptide(L)'
;MPHDTSLIGTIVAGLGVAFLMGALAHRLRISPIAGYLLAGVLVGPFTPGIVADTGLALQLAEIGVILLMFGVGLHFSLKDLLSVRKIAVPGALVQIAVATSLGVGLGLWLGWSIEGSVVFGLALSVASTVVLLRALQARDMLDSEMGRIAVGWLIVEDLVMVPAVVLPPAFSGARGHAATTAGLAQAAAIVFLKVVGFIAFMLIVGRRVLPWILHWVAHSGSRELFRLAVLAIALGVAFGAAVVFDVSFALGAFFAGMILGETQLSRRAAEETLPLRDAFAVLFFVSVGMLFDPMVLVEQPGPVLATVAIIVLGKSLAAFAIVRAFGHSGRTATTVSISLAQIGEFSFILAGLGVGLKVMPDTARDLILAGSILSILFNPLLFTLAVRRMRADDERDGEVAGAGGAGVPPARTGVVGFGGGGRPN
;
A
#
# COMPACT_ATOMS: atom_id res chain seq x y z
N MET A 1 -30.30 28.54 12.85
CA MET A 1 -28.85 28.57 12.79
C MET A 1 -28.47 27.75 11.58
N PRO A 2 -27.68 28.20 10.60
CA PRO A 2 -27.16 27.34 9.57
C PRO A 2 -26.18 26.39 10.27
N HIS A 3 -26.58 25.14 10.44
CA HIS A 3 -25.65 24.10 10.87
C HIS A 3 -24.66 23.91 9.72
N ASP A 4 -23.37 23.95 10.01
CA ASP A 4 -22.34 23.52 9.05
C ASP A 4 -22.49 21.99 8.90
N THR A 5 -23.21 21.59 7.84
CA THR A 5 -23.49 20.18 7.55
C THR A 5 -22.48 19.58 6.57
N SER A 6 -21.44 20.32 6.23
CA SER A 6 -20.47 19.95 5.18
C SER A 6 -19.80 18.62 5.52
N LEU A 7 -19.34 18.39 6.75
CA LEU A 7 -18.76 17.14 7.18
C LEU A 7 -19.74 15.96 7.09
N ILE A 8 -20.94 16.15 7.66
CA ILE A 8 -21.98 15.09 7.64
C ILE A 8 -22.39 14.79 6.19
N GLY A 9 -22.58 15.86 5.39
CA GLY A 9 -22.90 15.74 3.97
C GLY A 9 -21.84 14.96 3.19
N THR A 10 -20.57 15.26 3.41
CA THR A 10 -19.44 14.56 2.77
C THR A 10 -19.41 13.08 3.15
N ILE A 11 -19.60 12.75 4.43
CA ILE A 11 -19.62 11.35 4.90
C ILE A 11 -20.83 10.61 4.30
N VAL A 12 -22.02 11.20 4.34
CA VAL A 12 -23.25 10.58 3.84
C VAL A 12 -23.17 10.38 2.32
N ALA A 13 -22.76 11.39 1.57
CA ALA A 13 -22.58 11.30 0.13
C ALA A 13 -21.51 10.26 -0.22
N GLY A 14 -20.33 10.32 0.42
CA GLY A 14 -19.23 9.41 0.20
C GLY A 14 -19.61 7.95 0.48
N LEU A 15 -20.11 7.65 1.67
CA LEU A 15 -20.49 6.27 2.04
C LEU A 15 -21.73 5.78 1.28
N GLY A 16 -22.73 6.64 1.06
CA GLY A 16 -23.96 6.25 0.35
C GLY A 16 -23.70 5.89 -1.11
N VAL A 17 -22.97 6.73 -1.84
CA VAL A 17 -22.61 6.46 -3.23
C VAL A 17 -21.60 5.31 -3.32
N ALA A 18 -20.65 5.23 -2.39
CA ALA A 18 -19.72 4.09 -2.32
C ALA A 18 -20.44 2.76 -2.09
N PHE A 19 -21.45 2.72 -1.24
CA PHE A 19 -22.27 1.52 -1.03
C PHE A 19 -22.97 1.09 -2.34
N LEU A 20 -23.62 2.02 -3.04
CA LEU A 20 -24.34 1.74 -4.28
C LEU A 20 -23.37 1.25 -5.38
N MET A 21 -22.26 1.96 -5.58
CA MET A 21 -21.27 1.62 -6.60
C MET A 21 -20.48 0.36 -6.24
N GLY A 22 -20.17 0.15 -4.96
CA GLY A 22 -19.54 -1.08 -4.47
C GLY A 22 -20.45 -2.30 -4.63
N ALA A 23 -21.74 -2.17 -4.34
CA ALA A 23 -22.74 -3.22 -4.56
C ALA A 23 -22.91 -3.55 -6.05
N LEU A 24 -22.91 -2.52 -6.91
CA LEU A 24 -22.94 -2.71 -8.36
C LEU A 24 -21.67 -3.41 -8.86
N ALA A 25 -20.50 -2.99 -8.43
CA ALA A 25 -19.23 -3.62 -8.77
C ALA A 25 -19.22 -5.10 -8.33
N HIS A 26 -19.66 -5.38 -7.11
CA HIS A 26 -19.78 -6.75 -6.60
C HIS A 26 -20.74 -7.62 -7.46
N ARG A 27 -21.88 -7.07 -7.85
CA ARG A 27 -22.85 -7.75 -8.74
C ARG A 27 -22.26 -8.04 -10.11
N LEU A 28 -21.42 -7.15 -10.62
CA LEU A 28 -20.69 -7.31 -11.89
C LEU A 28 -19.44 -8.20 -11.75
N ARG A 29 -19.17 -8.76 -10.56
CA ARG A 29 -17.99 -9.56 -10.24
C ARG A 29 -16.67 -8.80 -10.42
N ILE A 30 -16.72 -7.48 -10.24
CA ILE A 30 -15.57 -6.57 -10.21
C ILE A 30 -15.22 -6.29 -8.74
N SER A 31 -13.97 -5.92 -8.47
CA SER A 31 -13.55 -5.52 -7.12
C SER A 31 -14.40 -4.36 -6.58
N PRO A 32 -14.93 -4.41 -5.35
CA PRO A 32 -15.63 -3.29 -4.73
C PRO A 32 -14.80 -2.00 -4.66
N ILE A 33 -13.47 -2.11 -4.60
CA ILE A 33 -12.55 -0.95 -4.64
C ILE A 33 -12.76 -0.12 -5.91
N ALA A 34 -12.99 -0.77 -7.05
CA ALA A 34 -13.32 -0.08 -8.29
C ALA A 34 -14.63 0.74 -8.15
N GLY A 35 -15.63 0.16 -7.48
CA GLY A 35 -16.88 0.86 -7.17
C GLY A 35 -16.65 2.08 -6.28
N TYR A 36 -15.81 1.98 -5.25
CA TYR A 36 -15.51 3.09 -4.34
C TYR A 36 -14.75 4.23 -5.04
N LEU A 37 -13.81 3.91 -5.92
CA LEU A 37 -13.12 4.92 -6.75
C LEU A 37 -14.09 5.62 -7.69
N LEU A 38 -14.95 4.87 -8.38
CA LEU A 38 -15.98 5.45 -9.25
C LEU A 38 -16.99 6.29 -8.46
N ALA A 39 -17.35 5.87 -7.24
CA ALA A 39 -18.17 6.69 -6.35
C ALA A 39 -17.51 8.05 -6.09
N GLY A 40 -16.21 8.06 -5.84
CA GLY A 40 -15.43 9.29 -5.68
C GLY A 40 -15.48 10.19 -6.90
N VAL A 41 -15.31 9.64 -8.10
CA VAL A 41 -15.44 10.39 -9.36
C VAL A 41 -16.82 11.03 -9.47
N LEU A 42 -17.88 10.30 -9.10
CA LEU A 42 -19.27 10.78 -9.19
C LEU A 42 -19.59 11.90 -8.18
N VAL A 43 -19.01 11.87 -6.98
CA VAL A 43 -19.23 12.92 -5.96
C VAL A 43 -18.11 13.96 -5.94
N GLY A 44 -17.16 13.87 -6.85
CA GLY A 44 -16.02 14.77 -6.98
C GLY A 44 -16.37 16.05 -7.74
N PRO A 45 -15.48 17.05 -7.71
CA PRO A 45 -15.69 18.37 -8.29
C PRO A 45 -15.74 18.37 -9.84
N PHE A 46 -15.27 17.32 -10.50
CA PHE A 46 -15.21 17.22 -11.96
C PHE A 46 -16.48 16.60 -12.56
N THR A 47 -17.42 16.13 -11.72
CA THR A 47 -18.68 15.55 -12.19
C THR A 47 -19.86 16.45 -11.74
N PRO A 48 -20.77 16.85 -12.64
CA PRO A 48 -21.94 17.63 -12.26
C PRO A 48 -22.82 16.86 -11.29
N GLY A 49 -23.21 17.46 -10.16
CA GLY A 49 -24.12 16.82 -9.21
C GLY A 49 -23.88 17.21 -7.76
N ILE A 50 -23.99 16.24 -6.86
CA ILE A 50 -23.70 16.43 -5.43
C ILE A 50 -22.17 16.41 -5.28
N VAL A 51 -21.60 17.55 -4.97
CA VAL A 51 -20.16 17.70 -4.72
C VAL A 51 -19.89 17.58 -3.24
N ALA A 52 -19.13 16.57 -2.84
CA ALA A 52 -18.60 16.43 -1.48
C ALA A 52 -17.37 17.34 -1.31
N ASP A 53 -17.09 17.75 -0.07
CA ASP A 53 -15.91 18.56 0.24
C ASP A 53 -14.63 17.68 0.14
N THR A 54 -13.79 18.01 -0.85
CA THR A 54 -12.55 17.28 -1.11
C THR A 54 -11.55 17.39 0.04
N GLY A 55 -11.49 18.54 0.73
CA GLY A 55 -10.60 18.75 1.86
C GLY A 55 -10.98 17.88 3.06
N LEU A 56 -12.28 17.83 3.38
CA LEU A 56 -12.81 16.96 4.43
C LEU A 56 -12.66 15.47 4.05
N ALA A 57 -12.90 15.13 2.78
CA ALA A 57 -12.74 13.75 2.30
C ALA A 57 -11.30 13.25 2.45
N LEU A 58 -10.30 14.10 2.13
CA LEU A 58 -8.89 13.76 2.34
C LEU A 58 -8.53 13.57 3.82
N GLN A 59 -9.01 14.44 4.72
CA GLN A 59 -8.78 14.26 6.16
C GLN A 59 -9.41 12.97 6.71
N LEU A 60 -10.61 12.62 6.25
CA LEU A 60 -11.25 11.36 6.60
C LEU A 60 -10.49 10.15 6.04
N ALA A 61 -9.93 10.30 4.85
CA ALA A 61 -9.07 9.29 4.23
C ALA A 61 -7.80 9.02 5.05
N GLU A 62 -7.16 10.06 5.59
CA GLU A 62 -5.99 9.92 6.46
C GLU A 62 -6.30 9.08 7.71
N ILE A 63 -7.46 9.28 8.34
CA ILE A 63 -7.92 8.43 9.44
C ILE A 63 -8.03 6.97 8.98
N GLY A 64 -8.55 6.74 7.77
CA GLY A 64 -8.63 5.41 7.18
C GLY A 64 -7.29 4.75 7.00
N VAL A 65 -6.30 5.49 6.49
CA VAL A 65 -4.91 5.01 6.32
C VAL A 65 -4.28 4.67 7.68
N ILE A 66 -4.43 5.54 8.68
CA ILE A 66 -3.93 5.31 10.04
C ILE A 66 -4.49 4.00 10.61
N LEU A 67 -5.81 3.82 10.58
CA LEU A 67 -6.46 2.62 11.12
C LEU A 67 -6.09 1.36 10.35
N LEU A 68 -5.94 1.45 9.03
CA LEU A 68 -5.51 0.33 8.20
C LEU A 68 -4.08 -0.08 8.56
N MET A 69 -3.16 0.88 8.60
CA MET A 69 -1.75 0.65 8.88
C MET A 69 -1.51 0.13 10.30
N PHE A 70 -2.26 0.64 11.27
CA PHE A 70 -2.28 0.12 12.63
C PHE A 70 -2.74 -1.35 12.65
N GLY A 71 -3.83 -1.66 11.97
CA GLY A 71 -4.36 -3.03 11.86
C GLY A 71 -3.38 -4.00 11.21
N VAL A 72 -2.64 -3.55 10.18
CA VAL A 72 -1.56 -4.34 9.56
C VAL A 72 -0.40 -4.52 10.53
N GLY A 73 0.03 -3.45 11.17
CA GLY A 73 1.08 -3.51 12.19
C GLY A 73 0.80 -4.56 13.28
N LEU A 74 -0.47 -4.72 13.71
CA LEU A 74 -0.86 -5.75 14.68
C LEU A 74 -0.55 -7.20 14.22
N HIS A 75 -0.48 -7.45 12.91
CA HIS A 75 -0.16 -8.76 12.34
C HIS A 75 1.32 -8.96 12.05
N PHE A 76 2.11 -7.88 12.01
CA PHE A 76 3.53 -7.92 11.70
C PHE A 76 4.40 -7.79 12.94
N SER A 77 5.43 -8.63 13.04
CA SER A 77 6.48 -8.49 14.06
C SER A 77 7.74 -7.85 13.48
N LEU A 78 8.55 -7.24 14.35
CA LEU A 78 9.87 -6.73 13.95
C LEU A 78 10.75 -7.83 13.35
N LYS A 79 10.59 -9.08 13.81
CA LYS A 79 11.34 -10.24 13.30
C LYS A 79 10.95 -10.55 11.84
N ASP A 80 9.65 -10.47 11.51
CA ASP A 80 9.17 -10.68 10.15
C ASP A 80 9.76 -9.66 9.19
N LEU A 81 9.76 -8.39 9.57
CA LEU A 81 10.34 -7.30 8.81
C LEU A 81 11.85 -7.50 8.59
N LEU A 82 12.58 -7.82 9.65
CA LEU A 82 14.03 -8.08 9.57
C LEU A 82 14.36 -9.34 8.76
N SER A 83 13.47 -10.33 8.69
CA SER A 83 13.67 -11.56 7.93
C SER A 83 13.78 -11.30 6.42
N VAL A 84 13.00 -10.34 5.91
CA VAL A 84 12.93 -10.01 4.47
C VAL A 84 13.84 -8.83 4.07
N ARG A 85 14.56 -8.21 5.01
CA ARG A 85 15.37 -7.00 4.75
C ARG A 85 16.40 -7.15 3.62
N LYS A 86 16.95 -8.36 3.44
CA LYS A 86 17.97 -8.63 2.41
C LYS A 86 17.45 -8.48 0.99
N ILE A 87 16.16 -8.72 0.79
CA ILE A 87 15.49 -8.52 -0.51
C ILE A 87 14.70 -7.21 -0.54
N ALA A 88 14.00 -6.85 0.54
CA ALA A 88 13.14 -5.68 0.58
C ALA A 88 13.92 -4.36 0.41
N VAL A 89 15.07 -4.21 1.09
CA VAL A 89 15.86 -2.96 1.00
C VAL A 89 16.47 -2.76 -0.38
N PRO A 90 17.33 -3.65 -0.91
CA PRO A 90 17.92 -3.44 -2.23
C PRO A 90 16.84 -3.48 -3.34
N GLY A 91 15.81 -4.30 -3.16
CA GLY A 91 14.73 -4.41 -4.12
C GLY A 91 13.94 -3.12 -4.27
N ALA A 92 13.50 -2.51 -3.17
CA ALA A 92 12.79 -1.24 -3.19
C ALA A 92 13.66 -0.12 -3.79
N LEU A 93 14.93 -0.02 -3.39
CA LEU A 93 15.83 1.01 -3.90
C LEU A 93 16.05 0.90 -5.42
N VAL A 94 16.31 -0.32 -5.93
CA VAL A 94 16.49 -0.55 -7.37
C VAL A 94 15.20 -0.28 -8.13
N GLN A 95 14.05 -0.73 -7.61
CA GLN A 95 12.76 -0.50 -8.25
C GLN A 95 12.39 1.00 -8.27
N ILE A 96 12.63 1.74 -7.17
CA ILE A 96 12.46 3.19 -7.13
C ILE A 96 13.34 3.85 -8.20
N ALA A 97 14.63 3.47 -8.29
CA ALA A 97 15.53 4.02 -9.28
C ALA A 97 15.07 3.75 -10.72
N VAL A 98 14.62 2.53 -11.01
CA VAL A 98 14.10 2.16 -12.34
C VAL A 98 12.82 2.94 -12.67
N ALA A 99 11.84 2.97 -11.77
CA ALA A 99 10.59 3.68 -11.99
C ALA A 99 10.80 5.18 -12.14
N THR A 100 11.68 5.76 -11.30
CA THR A 100 12.07 7.17 -11.40
C THR A 100 12.74 7.47 -12.74
N SER A 101 13.67 6.62 -13.19
CA SER A 101 14.34 6.81 -14.47
C SER A 101 13.37 6.76 -15.66
N LEU A 102 12.39 5.84 -15.63
CA LEU A 102 11.34 5.76 -16.64
C LEU A 102 10.45 7.00 -16.62
N GLY A 103 10.07 7.47 -15.43
CA GLY A 103 9.28 8.70 -15.27
C GLY A 103 10.04 9.95 -15.72
N VAL A 104 11.35 10.04 -15.42
CA VAL A 104 12.23 11.11 -15.94
C VAL A 104 12.27 11.07 -17.45
N GLY A 105 12.44 9.91 -18.05
CA GLY A 105 12.41 9.74 -19.51
C GLY A 105 11.11 10.24 -20.13
N LEU A 106 9.97 9.92 -19.54
CA LEU A 106 8.66 10.39 -19.99
C LEU A 106 8.52 11.91 -19.82
N GLY A 107 8.90 12.47 -18.66
CA GLY A 107 8.82 13.90 -18.41
C GLY A 107 9.69 14.73 -19.36
N LEU A 108 10.91 14.29 -19.63
CA LEU A 108 11.79 14.93 -20.61
C LEU A 108 11.24 14.82 -22.03
N TRP A 109 10.63 13.68 -22.38
CA TRP A 109 9.98 13.51 -23.69
C TRP A 109 8.77 14.46 -23.86
N LEU A 110 8.06 14.76 -22.75
CA LEU A 110 6.99 15.75 -22.71
C LEU A 110 7.50 17.21 -22.67
N GLY A 111 8.82 17.44 -22.65
CA GLY A 111 9.44 18.76 -22.66
C GLY A 111 9.51 19.44 -21.28
N TRP A 112 9.37 18.68 -20.18
CA TRP A 112 9.46 19.23 -18.82
C TRP A 112 10.91 19.44 -18.38
N SER A 113 11.10 20.25 -17.31
CA SER A 113 12.42 20.42 -16.68
C SER A 113 12.91 19.11 -16.08
N ILE A 114 14.22 19.01 -15.87
CA ILE A 114 14.82 17.81 -15.24
C ILE A 114 14.31 17.65 -13.81
N GLU A 115 14.17 18.75 -13.07
CA GLU A 115 13.68 18.76 -11.69
C GLU A 115 12.24 18.28 -11.62
N GLY A 116 11.36 18.81 -12.49
CA GLY A 116 9.97 18.36 -12.58
C GLY A 116 9.84 16.90 -12.98
N SER A 117 10.67 16.46 -13.92
CA SER A 117 10.72 15.07 -14.36
C SER A 117 11.19 14.12 -13.27
N VAL A 118 12.15 14.53 -12.43
CA VAL A 118 12.61 13.74 -11.27
C VAL A 118 11.50 13.61 -10.23
N VAL A 119 10.80 14.70 -9.90
CA VAL A 119 9.68 14.67 -8.95
C VAL A 119 8.56 13.79 -9.48
N PHE A 120 8.23 13.90 -10.77
CA PHE A 120 7.25 13.03 -11.44
C PHE A 120 7.64 11.56 -11.37
N GLY A 121 8.88 11.23 -11.73
CA GLY A 121 9.39 9.85 -11.69
C GLY A 121 9.39 9.26 -10.28
N LEU A 122 9.77 10.05 -9.26
CA LEU A 122 9.65 9.65 -7.86
C LEU A 122 8.19 9.40 -7.46
N ALA A 123 7.27 10.26 -7.89
CA ALA A 123 5.85 10.05 -7.62
C ALA A 123 5.31 8.76 -8.25
N LEU A 124 5.81 8.35 -9.43
CA LEU A 124 5.43 7.07 -10.04
C LEU A 124 6.07 5.84 -9.37
N SER A 125 7.12 6.03 -8.59
CA SER A 125 7.91 4.90 -8.06
C SER A 125 7.26 4.20 -6.87
N VAL A 126 6.40 4.85 -6.09
CA VAL A 126 5.89 4.35 -4.81
C VAL A 126 4.55 3.67 -4.96
N ALA A 127 4.45 2.47 -4.41
CA ALA A 127 3.21 1.70 -4.41
C ALA A 127 2.27 2.16 -3.27
N SER A 128 0.96 2.01 -3.48
CA SER A 128 -0.03 2.27 -2.43
C SER A 128 -0.03 1.15 -1.39
N THR A 129 0.26 1.51 -0.18
CA THR A 129 0.21 0.60 0.96
C THR A 129 -1.21 0.08 1.19
N VAL A 130 -2.22 0.95 1.08
CA VAL A 130 -3.64 0.59 1.26
C VAL A 130 -4.10 -0.44 0.23
N VAL A 131 -3.80 -0.22 -1.04
CA VAL A 131 -4.23 -1.10 -2.14
C VAL A 131 -3.55 -2.47 -2.04
N LEU A 132 -2.22 -2.49 -1.81
CA LEU A 132 -1.46 -3.73 -1.67
C LEU A 132 -1.99 -4.57 -0.52
N LEU A 133 -2.16 -3.95 0.65
CA LEU A 133 -2.63 -4.68 1.83
C LEU A 133 -4.04 -5.24 1.65
N ARG A 134 -4.96 -4.46 1.08
CA ARG A 134 -6.31 -4.95 0.74
C ARG A 134 -6.26 -6.10 -0.27
N ALA A 135 -5.38 -6.03 -1.26
CA ALA A 135 -5.23 -7.09 -2.26
C ALA A 135 -4.70 -8.40 -1.66
N LEU A 136 -3.74 -8.32 -0.72
CA LEU A 136 -3.21 -9.48 0.00
C LEU A 136 -4.18 -10.04 1.03
N GLN A 137 -4.85 -9.17 1.82
CA GLN A 137 -5.87 -9.56 2.79
C GLN A 137 -7.04 -10.32 2.14
N ALA A 138 -7.55 -9.80 1.02
CA ALA A 138 -8.66 -10.44 0.29
C ALA A 138 -8.33 -11.85 -0.24
N ARG A 139 -7.05 -12.27 -0.14
CA ARG A 139 -6.54 -13.57 -0.63
C ARG A 139 -5.86 -14.40 0.45
N ASP A 140 -5.95 -13.97 1.72
CA ASP A 140 -5.29 -14.61 2.88
C ASP A 140 -3.78 -14.81 2.67
N MET A 141 -3.13 -13.83 1.97
CA MET A 141 -1.71 -13.92 1.63
C MET A 141 -0.81 -13.03 2.48
N LEU A 142 -1.37 -12.28 3.42
CA LEU A 142 -0.64 -11.29 4.21
C LEU A 142 0.48 -11.94 5.04
N ASP A 143 0.20 -13.05 5.71
CA ASP A 143 1.13 -13.78 6.57
C ASP A 143 2.06 -14.73 5.80
N SER A 144 1.90 -14.81 4.47
CA SER A 144 2.77 -15.61 3.61
C SER A 144 4.15 -14.99 3.43
N GLU A 145 5.13 -15.76 2.94
CA GLU A 145 6.45 -15.23 2.56
C GLU A 145 6.32 -14.08 1.55
N MET A 146 5.45 -14.25 0.55
CA MET A 146 5.16 -13.23 -0.47
C MET A 146 4.61 -11.94 0.13
N GLY A 147 3.67 -12.08 1.08
CA GLY A 147 3.10 -10.96 1.82
C GLY A 147 4.15 -10.21 2.64
N ARG A 148 4.98 -10.94 3.39
CA ARG A 148 6.07 -10.33 4.18
C ARG A 148 7.08 -9.59 3.30
N ILE A 149 7.47 -10.15 2.15
CA ILE A 149 8.35 -9.46 1.19
C ILE A 149 7.69 -8.19 0.67
N ALA A 150 6.44 -8.26 0.22
CA ALA A 150 5.74 -7.12 -0.35
C ALA A 150 5.53 -5.98 0.68
N VAL A 151 5.16 -6.32 1.92
CA VAL A 151 5.00 -5.33 3.00
C VAL A 151 6.35 -4.75 3.43
N GLY A 152 7.38 -5.59 3.57
CA GLY A 152 8.73 -5.10 3.86
C GLY A 152 9.26 -4.14 2.79
N TRP A 153 8.93 -4.41 1.52
CA TRP A 153 9.27 -3.55 0.38
C TRP A 153 8.58 -2.20 0.48
N LEU A 154 7.26 -2.18 0.75
CA LEU A 154 6.49 -0.95 0.96
C LEU A 154 7.06 -0.07 2.07
N ILE A 155 7.40 -0.67 3.22
CA ILE A 155 7.98 0.08 4.34
C ILE A 155 9.27 0.77 3.93
N VAL A 156 10.09 0.13 3.11
CA VAL A 156 11.31 0.76 2.57
C VAL A 156 10.96 1.87 1.60
N GLU A 157 9.96 1.68 0.72
CA GLU A 157 9.47 2.75 -0.17
C GLU A 157 9.00 3.96 0.65
N ASP A 158 8.17 3.76 1.68
CA ASP A 158 7.66 4.82 2.55
C ASP A 158 8.82 5.56 3.26
N LEU A 159 9.83 4.83 3.74
CA LEU A 159 11.02 5.42 4.38
C LEU A 159 11.84 6.27 3.40
N VAL A 160 11.95 5.87 2.14
CA VAL A 160 12.66 6.62 1.09
C VAL A 160 11.88 7.85 0.68
N MET A 161 10.54 7.80 0.74
CA MET A 161 9.69 8.93 0.35
C MET A 161 9.73 10.09 1.35
N VAL A 162 10.00 9.84 2.63
CA VAL A 162 10.11 10.93 3.62
C VAL A 162 11.18 11.95 3.23
N PRO A 163 12.45 11.59 2.90
CA PRO A 163 13.40 12.54 2.34
C PRO A 163 13.04 13.03 0.93
N ALA A 164 12.36 12.24 0.10
CA ALA A 164 11.97 12.64 -1.25
C ALA A 164 10.99 13.82 -1.29
N VAL A 165 10.10 13.95 -0.30
CA VAL A 165 9.16 15.08 -0.14
C VAL A 165 9.90 16.41 0.08
N VAL A 166 11.17 16.38 0.50
CA VAL A 166 12.00 17.61 0.66
C VAL A 166 12.55 18.13 -0.68
N LEU A 167 12.59 17.31 -1.73
CA LEU A 167 13.15 17.69 -3.03
C LEU A 167 12.40 18.83 -3.72
N PRO A 168 11.05 18.84 -3.87
CA PRO A 168 10.35 19.93 -4.52
C PRO A 168 10.62 21.32 -3.87
N PRO A 169 10.54 21.49 -2.53
CA PRO A 169 10.92 22.75 -1.89
C PRO A 169 12.38 23.16 -2.13
N ALA A 170 13.28 22.18 -2.24
CA ALA A 170 14.69 22.47 -2.49
C ALA A 170 14.95 22.93 -3.93
N PHE A 171 14.25 22.36 -4.91
CA PHE A 171 14.32 22.74 -6.33
C PHE A 171 13.68 24.12 -6.59
N SER A 172 12.63 24.47 -5.86
CA SER A 172 11.94 25.76 -6.04
C SER A 172 12.72 26.98 -5.54
N GLY A 173 13.87 26.79 -4.86
CA GLY A 173 14.60 27.88 -4.23
C GLY A 173 13.83 28.58 -3.09
N ALA A 174 12.68 28.06 -2.66
CA ALA A 174 11.78 28.65 -1.66
C ALA A 174 12.45 28.89 -0.29
N ARG A 175 13.64 28.32 -0.06
CA ARG A 175 14.45 28.50 1.16
C ARG A 175 15.60 29.48 1.01
N GLY A 176 15.60 30.28 -0.06
CA GLY A 176 16.56 31.40 -0.22
C GLY A 176 18.02 31.04 -0.51
N HIS A 177 18.33 29.76 -0.65
CA HIS A 177 19.64 29.25 -1.05
C HIS A 177 19.48 28.45 -2.33
N ALA A 178 20.20 28.78 -3.38
CA ALA A 178 20.32 27.96 -4.57
C ALA A 178 20.58 26.51 -4.12
N ALA A 179 19.86 25.54 -4.70
CA ALA A 179 19.98 24.14 -4.33
C ALA A 179 21.43 23.65 -4.53
N THR A 180 22.26 23.87 -3.53
CA THR A 180 23.59 23.28 -3.50
C THR A 180 23.45 21.82 -3.12
N THR A 181 24.25 20.94 -3.74
CA THR A 181 24.30 19.51 -3.39
C THR A 181 24.51 19.29 -1.89
N ALA A 182 25.26 20.19 -1.23
CA ALA A 182 25.47 20.18 0.22
C ALA A 182 24.19 20.51 1.00
N GLY A 183 23.37 21.46 0.56
CA GLY A 183 22.11 21.82 1.22
C GLY A 183 21.06 20.71 1.10
N LEU A 184 20.99 20.03 -0.07
CA LEU A 184 20.14 18.84 -0.27
C LEU A 184 20.56 17.68 0.62
N ALA A 185 21.87 17.40 0.68
CA ALA A 185 22.41 16.35 1.53
C ALA A 185 22.15 16.61 3.02
N GLN A 186 22.28 17.86 3.48
CA GLN A 186 21.97 18.25 4.85
C GLN A 186 20.47 18.10 5.16
N ALA A 187 19.58 18.54 4.27
CA ALA A 187 18.13 18.37 4.46
C ALA A 187 17.73 16.89 4.53
N ALA A 188 18.24 16.08 3.61
CA ALA A 188 18.01 14.62 3.62
C ALA A 188 18.56 13.96 4.90
N ALA A 189 19.74 14.37 5.36
CA ALA A 189 20.32 13.83 6.60
C ALA A 189 19.49 14.18 7.84
N ILE A 190 18.95 15.40 7.94
CA ILE A 190 18.07 15.81 9.04
C ILE A 190 16.79 14.94 9.05
N VAL A 191 16.18 14.75 7.90
CA VAL A 191 14.97 13.93 7.78
C VAL A 191 15.27 12.48 8.13
N PHE A 192 16.37 11.92 7.62
CA PHE A 192 16.82 10.57 7.99
C PHE A 192 17.05 10.43 9.50
N LEU A 193 17.67 11.41 10.13
CA LEU A 193 17.90 11.42 11.57
C LEU A 193 16.58 11.47 12.37
N LYS A 194 15.58 12.21 11.90
CA LYS A 194 14.23 12.22 12.51
C LYS A 194 13.55 10.87 12.42
N VAL A 195 13.62 10.20 11.27
CA VAL A 195 13.07 8.84 11.08
C VAL A 195 13.77 7.84 12.00
N VAL A 196 15.09 7.85 12.04
CA VAL A 196 15.88 6.99 12.95
C VAL A 196 15.53 7.28 14.40
N GLY A 197 15.40 8.56 14.77
CA GLY A 197 14.97 9.02 16.10
C GLY A 197 13.58 8.51 16.45
N PHE A 198 12.62 8.57 15.52
CA PHE A 198 11.28 8.01 15.70
C PHE A 198 11.33 6.51 15.94
N ILE A 199 12.03 5.75 15.11
CA ILE A 199 12.16 4.29 15.24
C ILE A 199 12.80 3.95 16.60
N ALA A 200 13.89 4.63 16.96
CA ALA A 200 14.55 4.42 18.26
C ALA A 200 13.61 4.75 19.43
N PHE A 201 12.87 5.86 19.36
CA PHE A 201 11.87 6.24 20.36
C PHE A 201 10.78 5.16 20.49
N MET A 202 10.25 4.68 19.40
CA MET A 202 9.22 3.63 19.40
C MET A 202 9.74 2.31 19.98
N LEU A 203 10.96 1.90 19.65
CA LEU A 203 11.55 0.66 20.15
C LEU A 203 11.99 0.73 21.63
N ILE A 204 12.33 1.92 22.13
CA ILE A 204 12.79 2.11 23.52
C ILE A 204 11.62 2.48 24.44
N VAL A 205 10.87 3.51 24.09
CA VAL A 205 9.78 4.08 24.88
C VAL A 205 8.44 3.42 24.52
N GLY A 206 8.10 3.41 23.23
CA GLY A 206 6.82 2.88 22.73
C GLY A 206 6.62 1.42 23.15
N ARG A 207 7.64 0.58 23.03
CA ARG A 207 7.59 -0.85 23.40
C ARG A 207 7.30 -1.10 24.87
N ARG A 208 7.53 -0.13 25.74
CA ARG A 208 7.20 -0.23 27.18
C ARG A 208 5.87 0.43 27.51
N VAL A 209 5.65 1.62 26.99
CA VAL A 209 4.52 2.48 27.37
C VAL A 209 3.22 1.98 26.74
N LEU A 210 3.21 1.64 25.45
CA LEU A 210 1.96 1.24 24.76
C LEU A 210 1.35 -0.06 25.30
N PRO A 211 2.13 -1.14 25.51
CA PRO A 211 1.61 -2.35 26.15
C PRO A 211 1.16 -2.12 27.60
N TRP A 212 1.89 -1.28 28.36
CA TRP A 212 1.51 -0.93 29.72
C TRP A 212 0.16 -0.22 29.78
N ILE A 213 -0.06 0.81 28.94
CA ILE A 213 -1.36 1.50 28.85
C ILE A 213 -2.47 0.50 28.54
N LEU A 214 -2.27 -0.33 27.50
CA LEU A 214 -3.29 -1.26 27.05
C LEU A 214 -3.61 -2.31 28.12
N HIS A 215 -2.59 -2.79 28.82
CA HIS A 215 -2.74 -3.75 29.91
C HIS A 215 -3.48 -3.14 31.10
N TRP A 216 -3.13 -1.91 31.49
CA TRP A 216 -3.82 -1.17 32.54
C TRP A 216 -5.30 -0.99 32.25
N VAL A 217 -5.66 -0.59 31.02
CA VAL A 217 -7.05 -0.44 30.59
C VAL A 217 -7.78 -1.79 30.52
N ALA A 218 -7.11 -2.85 30.08
CA ALA A 218 -7.71 -4.19 30.00
C ALA A 218 -8.14 -4.71 31.40
N HIS A 219 -7.40 -4.36 32.46
CA HIS A 219 -7.75 -4.71 33.84
C HIS A 219 -8.97 -3.96 34.39
N SER A 220 -9.37 -2.85 33.77
CA SER A 220 -10.60 -2.14 34.17
C SER A 220 -11.87 -2.92 33.87
N GLY A 221 -11.80 -3.95 33.04
CA GLY A 221 -12.95 -4.76 32.57
C GLY A 221 -13.88 -4.02 31.60
N SER A 222 -13.68 -2.73 31.36
CA SER A 222 -14.50 -1.92 30.45
C SER A 222 -14.10 -2.15 28.99
N ARG A 223 -15.05 -2.65 28.18
CA ARG A 223 -14.86 -2.79 26.73
C ARG A 223 -14.74 -1.43 26.03
N GLU A 224 -15.51 -0.45 26.49
CA GLU A 224 -15.53 0.91 25.94
C GLU A 224 -14.18 1.60 26.12
N LEU A 225 -13.62 1.57 27.34
CA LEU A 225 -12.30 2.12 27.64
C LEU A 225 -11.19 1.41 26.83
N PHE A 226 -11.32 0.10 26.63
CA PHE A 226 -10.36 -0.65 25.82
C PHE A 226 -10.37 -0.20 24.36
N ARG A 227 -11.56 -0.06 23.73
CA ARG A 227 -11.70 0.48 22.37
C ARG A 227 -11.13 1.88 22.24
N LEU A 228 -11.49 2.75 23.20
CA LEU A 228 -10.98 4.12 23.22
C LEU A 228 -9.46 4.16 23.33
N ALA A 229 -8.86 3.33 24.19
CA ALA A 229 -7.41 3.25 24.34
C ALA A 229 -6.71 2.79 23.07
N VAL A 230 -7.24 1.76 22.39
CA VAL A 230 -6.68 1.28 21.12
C VAL A 230 -6.72 2.37 20.06
N LEU A 231 -7.85 3.07 19.90
CA LEU A 231 -7.98 4.17 18.94
C LEU A 231 -7.08 5.36 19.30
N ALA A 232 -7.03 5.72 20.58
CA ALA A 232 -6.17 6.80 21.07
C ALA A 232 -4.69 6.51 20.85
N ILE A 233 -4.26 5.25 21.02
CA ILE A 233 -2.89 4.83 20.71
C ILE A 233 -2.64 4.91 19.21
N ALA A 234 -3.52 4.34 18.38
CA ALA A 234 -3.33 4.33 16.93
C ALA A 234 -3.23 5.75 16.36
N LEU A 235 -4.21 6.60 16.66
CA LEU A 235 -4.26 7.99 16.18
C LEU A 235 -3.20 8.87 16.86
N GLY A 236 -2.99 8.73 18.15
CA GLY A 236 -2.05 9.55 18.92
C GLY A 236 -0.59 9.30 18.54
N VAL A 237 -0.20 8.03 18.33
CA VAL A 237 1.16 7.71 17.87
C VAL A 237 1.36 8.16 16.42
N ALA A 238 0.37 7.97 15.54
CA ALA A 238 0.44 8.46 14.16
C ALA A 238 0.61 9.99 14.12
N PHE A 239 -0.22 10.71 14.86
CA PHE A 239 -0.14 12.17 14.95
C PHE A 239 1.18 12.64 15.57
N GLY A 240 1.62 12.02 16.66
CA GLY A 240 2.91 12.33 17.29
C GLY A 240 4.11 12.07 16.38
N ALA A 241 4.07 10.99 15.58
CA ALA A 241 5.09 10.70 14.57
C ALA A 241 5.20 11.83 13.53
N ALA A 242 4.06 12.33 13.05
CA ALA A 242 4.03 13.40 12.06
C ALA A 242 4.48 14.75 12.64
N VAL A 243 3.97 15.13 13.80
CA VAL A 243 4.21 16.47 14.38
C VAL A 243 5.63 16.59 14.96
N VAL A 244 6.13 15.54 15.62
CA VAL A 244 7.42 15.60 16.34
C VAL A 244 8.58 15.18 15.44
N PHE A 245 8.37 14.20 14.58
CA PHE A 245 9.45 13.58 13.79
C PHE A 245 9.34 13.82 12.29
N ASP A 246 8.29 14.51 11.80
CA ASP A 246 7.97 14.67 10.37
C ASP A 246 7.88 13.32 9.61
N VAL A 247 7.41 12.29 10.29
CA VAL A 247 7.20 10.95 9.75
C VAL A 247 5.75 10.80 9.34
N SER A 248 5.45 10.02 8.30
CA SER A 248 4.06 9.84 7.85
C SER A 248 3.17 9.25 8.94
N PHE A 249 1.89 9.66 8.95
CA PHE A 249 0.87 9.06 9.83
C PHE A 249 0.81 7.54 9.68
N ALA A 250 0.92 7.06 8.44
CA ALA A 250 0.89 5.64 8.10
C ALA A 250 2.00 4.85 8.82
N LEU A 251 3.24 5.34 8.74
CA LEU A 251 4.39 4.70 9.39
C LEU A 251 4.28 4.76 10.92
N GLY A 252 3.81 5.88 11.47
CA GLY A 252 3.53 6.02 12.90
C GLY A 252 2.53 4.98 13.41
N ALA A 253 1.40 4.85 12.72
CA ALA A 253 0.36 3.87 13.03
C ALA A 253 0.85 2.43 12.88
N PHE A 254 1.63 2.12 11.83
CA PHE A 254 2.21 0.79 11.63
C PHE A 254 3.12 0.38 12.79
N PHE A 255 4.02 1.26 13.23
CA PHE A 255 4.89 0.96 14.38
C PHE A 255 4.11 0.79 15.69
N ALA A 256 3.06 1.60 15.92
CA ALA A 256 2.18 1.41 17.06
C ALA A 256 1.51 0.04 17.03
N GLY A 257 0.95 -0.34 15.88
CA GLY A 257 0.36 -1.65 15.67
C GLY A 257 1.36 -2.79 15.86
N MET A 258 2.56 -2.69 15.28
CA MET A 258 3.61 -3.70 15.38
C MET A 258 4.06 -3.94 16.84
N ILE A 259 4.19 -2.87 17.64
CA ILE A 259 4.53 -2.99 19.05
C ILE A 259 3.41 -3.68 19.83
N LEU A 260 2.16 -3.32 19.59
CA LEU A 260 1.01 -3.97 20.23
C LEU A 260 0.76 -5.37 19.70
N GLY A 261 1.15 -5.67 18.46
CA GLY A 261 1.09 -6.97 17.83
C GLY A 261 1.90 -8.05 18.57
N GLU A 262 3.01 -7.65 19.22
CA GLU A 262 3.81 -8.53 20.06
C GLU A 262 3.14 -8.85 21.43
N THR A 263 1.97 -8.25 21.75
CA THR A 263 1.27 -8.44 23.02
C THR A 263 0.16 -9.49 22.92
N GLN A 264 -0.23 -10.06 24.07
CA GLN A 264 -1.37 -10.99 24.15
C GLN A 264 -2.74 -10.34 23.84
N LEU A 265 -2.80 -9.00 23.85
CA LEU A 265 -4.01 -8.22 23.58
C LEU A 265 -4.15 -7.82 22.09
N SER A 266 -3.18 -8.17 21.23
CA SER A 266 -3.16 -7.81 19.81
C SER A 266 -4.42 -8.23 19.06
N ARG A 267 -4.87 -9.48 19.27
CA ARG A 267 -6.08 -10.00 18.61
C ARG A 267 -7.32 -9.20 19.00
N ARG A 268 -7.49 -8.89 20.29
CA ARG A 268 -8.61 -8.07 20.77
C ARG A 268 -8.53 -6.65 20.23
N ALA A 269 -7.33 -6.05 20.17
CA ALA A 269 -7.14 -4.72 19.59
C ALA A 269 -7.49 -4.71 18.10
N ALA A 270 -7.12 -5.75 17.35
CA ALA A 270 -7.50 -5.90 15.94
C ALA A 270 -9.02 -5.99 15.76
N GLU A 271 -9.71 -6.84 16.51
CA GLU A 271 -11.16 -7.03 16.45
C GLU A 271 -11.93 -5.71 16.72
N GLU A 272 -11.44 -4.89 17.66
CA GLU A 272 -12.09 -3.63 18.04
C GLU A 272 -11.89 -2.50 17.01
N THR A 273 -10.83 -2.54 16.20
CA THR A 273 -10.55 -1.53 15.17
C THR A 273 -11.15 -1.86 13.79
N LEU A 274 -11.42 -3.13 13.50
CA LEU A 274 -11.88 -3.61 12.21
C LEU A 274 -13.05 -2.82 11.60
N PRO A 275 -14.18 -2.58 12.31
CA PRO A 275 -15.33 -1.91 11.71
C PRO A 275 -15.03 -0.46 11.27
N LEU A 276 -14.28 0.27 12.11
CA LEU A 276 -13.88 1.65 11.80
C LEU A 276 -12.88 1.69 10.66
N ARG A 277 -11.87 0.82 10.69
CA ARG A 277 -10.90 0.66 9.61
C ARG A 277 -11.58 0.45 8.27
N ASP A 278 -12.57 -0.42 8.20
CA ASP A 278 -13.24 -0.76 6.95
C ASP A 278 -14.08 0.41 6.42
N ALA A 279 -14.80 1.12 7.29
CA ALA A 279 -15.58 2.31 6.90
C ALA A 279 -14.67 3.45 6.40
N PHE A 280 -13.61 3.76 7.12
CA PHE A 280 -12.69 4.84 6.73
C PHE A 280 -11.82 4.47 5.52
N ALA A 281 -11.51 3.18 5.31
CA ALA A 281 -10.82 2.74 4.10
C ALA A 281 -11.69 2.92 2.84
N VAL A 282 -13.02 2.79 2.93
CA VAL A 282 -13.92 3.14 1.84
C VAL A 282 -13.83 4.64 1.53
N LEU A 283 -13.85 5.50 2.55
CA LEU A 283 -13.71 6.95 2.38
C LEU A 283 -12.36 7.33 1.75
N PHE A 284 -11.28 6.60 2.05
CA PHE A 284 -10.01 6.78 1.37
C PHE A 284 -10.12 6.58 -0.14
N PHE A 285 -10.74 5.49 -0.62
CA PHE A 285 -10.90 5.27 -2.05
C PHE A 285 -11.84 6.28 -2.70
N VAL A 286 -12.89 6.71 -2.00
CA VAL A 286 -13.77 7.78 -2.47
C VAL A 286 -12.99 9.07 -2.63
N SER A 287 -12.20 9.48 -1.64
CA SER A 287 -11.42 10.73 -1.71
C SER A 287 -10.40 10.71 -2.85
N VAL A 288 -9.74 9.58 -3.09
CA VAL A 288 -8.84 9.41 -4.24
C VAL A 288 -9.60 9.57 -5.56
N GLY A 289 -10.79 8.97 -5.66
CA GLY A 289 -11.65 9.13 -6.85
C GLY A 289 -12.09 10.57 -7.09
N MET A 290 -12.36 11.36 -6.04
CA MET A 290 -12.76 12.77 -6.15
C MET A 290 -11.67 13.66 -6.76
N LEU A 291 -10.41 13.29 -6.67
CA LEU A 291 -9.30 14.06 -7.23
C LEU A 291 -9.13 13.89 -8.75
N PHE A 292 -9.83 12.96 -9.34
CA PHE A 292 -9.65 12.57 -10.73
C PHE A 292 -10.50 13.39 -11.68
N ASP A 293 -9.85 14.02 -12.65
CA ASP A 293 -10.50 14.63 -13.81
C ASP A 293 -10.56 13.63 -14.97
N PRO A 294 -11.75 13.11 -15.32
CA PRO A 294 -11.88 12.17 -16.44
C PRO A 294 -11.50 12.74 -17.81
N MET A 295 -11.51 14.08 -17.97
CA MET A 295 -11.19 14.73 -19.24
C MET A 295 -9.76 14.48 -19.68
N VAL A 296 -8.83 14.27 -18.73
CA VAL A 296 -7.42 13.98 -19.06
C VAL A 296 -7.25 12.71 -19.91
N LEU A 297 -8.19 11.75 -19.81
CA LEU A 297 -8.17 10.53 -20.63
C LEU A 297 -8.42 10.81 -22.11
N VAL A 298 -9.21 11.86 -22.41
CA VAL A 298 -9.57 12.27 -23.75
C VAL A 298 -8.55 13.24 -24.33
N GLU A 299 -8.08 14.17 -23.49
CA GLU A 299 -7.15 15.23 -23.91
C GLU A 299 -5.71 14.72 -24.07
N GLN A 300 -5.30 13.76 -23.23
CA GLN A 300 -3.92 13.28 -23.19
C GLN A 300 -3.80 11.75 -23.17
N PRO A 301 -4.40 11.02 -24.10
CA PRO A 301 -4.44 9.55 -24.09
C PRO A 301 -3.05 8.92 -24.17
N GLY A 302 -2.14 9.47 -24.95
CA GLY A 302 -0.77 8.97 -25.12
C GLY A 302 0.05 9.06 -23.82
N PRO A 303 0.19 10.24 -23.23
CA PRO A 303 0.86 10.42 -21.93
C PRO A 303 0.25 9.60 -20.80
N VAL A 304 -1.10 9.48 -20.74
CA VAL A 304 -1.79 8.63 -19.75
C VAL A 304 -1.40 7.17 -19.93
N LEU A 305 -1.45 6.64 -21.16
CA LEU A 305 -1.06 5.26 -21.45
C LEU A 305 0.41 4.99 -21.10
N ALA A 306 1.31 5.93 -21.41
CA ALA A 306 2.72 5.81 -21.07
C ALA A 306 2.92 5.80 -19.54
N THR A 307 2.22 6.67 -18.80
CA THR A 307 2.26 6.71 -17.33
C THR A 307 1.76 5.40 -16.73
N VAL A 308 0.61 4.90 -17.18
CA VAL A 308 0.07 3.61 -16.73
C VAL A 308 1.01 2.47 -17.08
N ALA A 309 1.64 2.48 -18.26
CA ALA A 309 2.61 1.46 -18.66
C ALA A 309 3.83 1.47 -17.74
N ILE A 310 4.35 2.63 -17.35
CA ILE A 310 5.45 2.73 -16.38
C ILE A 310 5.02 2.12 -15.04
N ILE A 311 3.85 2.47 -14.52
CA ILE A 311 3.36 2.00 -13.23
C ILE A 311 3.09 0.49 -13.26
N VAL A 312 2.35 0.01 -14.27
CA VAL A 312 1.86 -1.38 -14.30
C VAL A 312 2.91 -2.33 -14.86
N LEU A 313 3.62 -1.96 -15.92
CA LEU A 313 4.61 -2.82 -16.56
C LEU A 313 6.03 -2.54 -16.07
N GLY A 314 6.47 -1.28 -16.09
CA GLY A 314 7.84 -0.90 -15.74
C GLY A 314 8.20 -1.32 -14.32
N LYS A 315 7.39 -0.93 -13.33
CA LYS A 315 7.61 -1.31 -11.92
C LYS A 315 7.51 -2.81 -11.71
N SER A 316 6.49 -3.45 -12.30
CA SER A 316 6.28 -4.90 -12.11
C SER A 316 7.39 -5.72 -12.73
N LEU A 317 7.89 -5.37 -13.92
CA LEU A 317 9.00 -6.06 -14.54
C LEU A 317 10.29 -5.92 -13.73
N ALA A 318 10.55 -4.70 -13.21
CA ALA A 318 11.70 -4.47 -12.34
C ALA A 318 11.59 -5.31 -11.05
N ALA A 319 10.45 -5.26 -10.36
CA ALA A 319 10.22 -6.03 -9.14
C ALA A 319 10.30 -7.55 -9.39
N PHE A 320 9.70 -8.03 -10.48
CA PHE A 320 9.79 -9.44 -10.87
C PHE A 320 11.23 -9.88 -11.09
N ALA A 321 12.00 -9.12 -11.90
CA ALA A 321 13.39 -9.44 -12.19
C ALA A 321 14.25 -9.45 -10.92
N ILE A 322 14.03 -8.49 -10.02
CA ILE A 322 14.76 -8.41 -8.75
C ILE A 322 14.44 -9.62 -7.87
N VAL A 323 13.16 -9.95 -7.65
CA VAL A 323 12.76 -11.09 -6.81
C VAL A 323 13.30 -12.40 -7.38
N ARG A 324 13.32 -12.56 -8.71
CA ARG A 324 13.95 -13.71 -9.38
C ARG A 324 15.46 -13.73 -9.20
N ALA A 325 16.13 -12.59 -9.28
CA ALA A 325 17.59 -12.48 -9.07
C ALA A 325 18.00 -12.86 -7.64
N PHE A 326 17.13 -12.65 -6.65
CA PHE A 326 17.32 -13.09 -5.28
C PHE A 326 16.99 -14.59 -5.06
N GLY A 327 16.68 -15.34 -6.11
CA GLY A 327 16.49 -16.80 -6.06
C GLY A 327 15.09 -17.26 -5.67
N HIS A 328 14.11 -16.34 -5.51
CA HIS A 328 12.74 -16.73 -5.19
C HIS A 328 12.00 -17.32 -6.39
N SER A 329 10.94 -18.07 -6.11
CA SER A 329 10.12 -18.75 -7.12
C SER A 329 9.44 -17.75 -8.07
N GLY A 330 9.09 -18.21 -9.29
CA GLY A 330 8.29 -17.41 -10.22
C GLY A 330 6.96 -16.96 -9.62
N ARG A 331 6.34 -17.79 -8.81
CA ARG A 331 5.10 -17.49 -8.08
C ARG A 331 5.29 -16.31 -7.10
N THR A 332 6.34 -16.35 -6.29
CA THR A 332 6.70 -15.25 -5.38
C THR A 332 6.97 -13.97 -6.15
N ALA A 333 7.78 -14.04 -7.22
CA ALA A 333 8.09 -12.89 -8.05
C ALA A 333 6.86 -12.26 -8.70
N THR A 334 5.96 -13.08 -9.27
CA THR A 334 4.71 -12.60 -9.86
C THR A 334 3.80 -11.95 -8.83
N THR A 335 3.62 -12.57 -7.67
CA THR A 335 2.75 -12.02 -6.62
C THR A 335 3.29 -10.70 -6.09
N VAL A 336 4.57 -10.61 -5.75
CA VAL A 336 5.18 -9.37 -5.25
C VAL A 336 5.12 -8.28 -6.32
N SER A 337 5.46 -8.58 -7.57
CA SER A 337 5.47 -7.59 -8.65
C SER A 337 4.08 -7.03 -8.95
N ILE A 338 3.03 -7.85 -8.97
CA ILE A 338 1.66 -7.39 -9.19
C ILE A 338 1.14 -6.59 -7.97
N SER A 339 1.53 -6.98 -6.77
CA SER A 339 1.19 -6.21 -5.56
C SER A 339 1.70 -4.78 -5.64
N LEU A 340 2.87 -4.56 -6.24
CA LEU A 340 3.51 -3.26 -6.42
C LEU A 340 3.09 -2.52 -7.70
N ALA A 341 2.24 -3.11 -8.57
CA ALA A 341 1.84 -2.58 -9.88
C ALA A 341 0.81 -1.43 -9.81
N GLN A 342 0.95 -0.55 -8.86
CA GLN A 342 0.06 0.59 -8.62
C GLN A 342 0.80 1.67 -7.82
N ILE A 343 0.26 2.90 -7.71
CA ILE A 343 0.84 4.01 -6.94
C ILE A 343 -0.17 4.55 -5.92
N GLY A 344 0.31 5.29 -4.92
CA GLY A 344 -0.47 5.66 -3.73
C GLY A 344 -0.39 7.12 -3.31
N GLU A 345 -0.70 7.35 -2.04
CA GLU A 345 -0.86 8.66 -1.43
C GLU A 345 0.40 9.56 -1.52
N PHE A 346 1.59 9.00 -1.38
CA PHE A 346 2.83 9.77 -1.52
C PHE A 346 2.99 10.37 -2.92
N SER A 347 2.49 9.68 -3.94
CA SER A 347 2.45 10.22 -5.31
C SER A 347 1.63 11.51 -5.38
N PHE A 348 0.50 11.56 -4.67
CA PHE A 348 -0.37 12.76 -4.62
C PHE A 348 0.28 13.91 -3.85
N ILE A 349 0.96 13.59 -2.74
CA ILE A 349 1.70 14.58 -1.94
C ILE A 349 2.81 15.21 -2.80
N LEU A 350 3.62 14.39 -3.48
CA LEU A 350 4.67 14.88 -4.38
C LEU A 350 4.10 15.69 -5.55
N ALA A 351 2.99 15.23 -6.14
CA ALA A 351 2.30 15.94 -7.21
C ALA A 351 1.82 17.31 -6.74
N GLY A 352 1.14 17.38 -5.59
CA GLY A 352 0.64 18.63 -5.01
C GLY A 352 1.76 19.61 -4.67
N LEU A 353 2.84 19.13 -4.04
CA LEU A 353 4.01 19.93 -3.71
C LEU A 353 4.74 20.41 -4.97
N GLY A 354 4.96 19.53 -5.94
CA GLY A 354 5.67 19.85 -7.17
C GLY A 354 4.96 20.94 -7.99
N VAL A 355 3.64 20.85 -8.12
CA VAL A 355 2.82 21.86 -8.80
C VAL A 355 2.70 23.12 -7.97
N GLY A 356 2.41 23.04 -6.68
CA GLY A 356 2.28 24.20 -5.78
C GLY A 356 3.54 25.06 -5.71
N LEU A 357 4.71 24.44 -5.85
CA LEU A 357 6.01 25.11 -5.89
C LEU A 357 6.49 25.44 -7.31
N LYS A 358 5.67 25.18 -8.33
CA LYS A 358 5.98 25.43 -9.76
C LYS A 358 7.23 24.69 -10.26
N VAL A 359 7.59 23.58 -9.65
CA VAL A 359 8.67 22.69 -10.08
C VAL A 359 8.16 21.77 -11.20
N MET A 360 6.87 21.45 -11.19
CA MET A 360 6.20 20.52 -12.07
C MET A 360 4.93 21.16 -12.67
N PRO A 361 4.58 20.90 -13.94
CA PRO A 361 3.36 21.44 -14.54
C PRO A 361 2.10 20.73 -13.99
N ASP A 362 0.93 21.40 -14.09
CA ASP A 362 -0.38 20.81 -13.70
C ASP A 362 -0.66 19.48 -14.40
N THR A 363 -0.30 19.38 -15.68
CA THR A 363 -0.44 18.16 -16.48
C THR A 363 0.25 16.95 -15.87
N ALA A 364 1.39 17.14 -15.18
CA ALA A 364 2.09 16.06 -14.50
C ALA A 364 1.26 15.52 -13.32
N ARG A 365 0.62 16.41 -12.55
CA ARG A 365 -0.30 16.00 -11.46
C ARG A 365 -1.46 15.18 -12.03
N ASP A 366 -2.07 15.66 -13.12
CA ASP A 366 -3.23 14.99 -13.72
C ASP A 366 -2.86 13.59 -14.25
N LEU A 367 -1.65 13.44 -14.84
CA LEU A 367 -1.12 12.14 -15.24
C LEU A 367 -0.86 11.20 -14.06
N ILE A 368 -0.35 11.71 -12.93
CA ILE A 368 -0.14 10.92 -11.70
C ILE A 368 -1.49 10.43 -11.17
N LEU A 369 -2.50 11.31 -11.10
CA LEU A 369 -3.85 10.97 -10.64
C LEU A 369 -4.50 9.93 -11.56
N ALA A 370 -4.46 10.15 -12.88
CA ALA A 370 -4.97 9.19 -13.87
C ALA A 370 -4.25 7.84 -13.77
N GLY A 371 -2.92 7.86 -13.71
CA GLY A 371 -2.09 6.67 -13.55
C GLY A 371 -2.40 5.89 -12.27
N SER A 372 -2.60 6.59 -11.16
CA SER A 372 -2.98 5.98 -9.89
C SER A 372 -4.33 5.27 -9.99
N ILE A 373 -5.38 5.97 -10.39
CA ILE A 373 -6.74 5.42 -10.45
C ILE A 373 -6.80 4.24 -11.42
N LEU A 374 -6.23 4.38 -12.61
CA LEU A 374 -6.23 3.28 -13.58
C LEU A 374 -5.41 2.08 -13.08
N SER A 375 -4.25 2.29 -12.46
CA SER A 375 -3.44 1.20 -11.92
C SER A 375 -4.14 0.49 -10.76
N ILE A 376 -4.84 1.22 -9.88
CA ILE A 376 -5.66 0.64 -8.81
C ILE A 376 -6.85 -0.16 -9.38
N LEU A 377 -7.52 0.36 -10.41
CA LEU A 377 -8.61 -0.35 -11.09
C LEU A 377 -8.15 -1.64 -11.77
N PHE A 378 -6.97 -1.64 -12.38
CA PHE A 378 -6.42 -2.81 -13.05
C PHE A 378 -5.79 -3.83 -12.10
N ASN A 379 -5.36 -3.44 -10.92
CA ASN A 379 -4.64 -4.31 -9.99
C ASN A 379 -5.41 -5.61 -9.63
N PRO A 380 -6.72 -5.60 -9.30
CA PRO A 380 -7.48 -6.82 -9.05
C PRO A 380 -7.58 -7.75 -10.26
N LEU A 381 -7.62 -7.20 -11.47
CA LEU A 381 -7.64 -7.97 -12.72
C LEU A 381 -6.29 -8.66 -12.94
N LEU A 382 -5.18 -7.94 -12.74
CA LEU A 382 -3.82 -8.47 -12.83
C LEU A 382 -3.63 -9.64 -11.86
N PHE A 383 -4.06 -9.50 -10.62
CA PHE A 383 -4.03 -10.59 -9.65
C PHE A 383 -4.84 -11.80 -10.10
N THR A 384 -6.05 -11.58 -10.63
CA THR A 384 -6.91 -12.67 -11.10
C THR A 384 -6.28 -13.44 -12.25
N LEU A 385 -5.69 -12.71 -13.21
CA LEU A 385 -5.00 -13.31 -14.35
C LEU A 385 -3.75 -14.09 -13.91
N ALA A 386 -2.97 -13.53 -12.97
CA ALA A 386 -1.78 -14.18 -12.46
C ALA A 386 -2.11 -15.47 -11.68
N VAL A 387 -3.13 -15.44 -10.82
CA VAL A 387 -3.56 -16.64 -10.08
C VAL A 387 -4.06 -17.73 -11.02
N ARG A 388 -4.79 -17.37 -12.08
CA ARG A 388 -5.23 -18.33 -13.11
C ARG A 388 -4.04 -18.97 -13.83
N ARG A 389 -3.03 -18.18 -14.21
CA ARG A 389 -1.82 -18.71 -14.85
C ARG A 389 -1.05 -19.64 -13.92
N MET A 390 -0.84 -19.24 -12.66
CA MET A 390 -0.13 -20.08 -11.67
C MET A 390 -0.82 -21.43 -11.45
N ARG A 391 -2.17 -21.48 -11.43
CA ARG A 391 -2.92 -22.74 -11.32
C ARG A 391 -2.77 -23.62 -12.56
N ALA A 392 -2.82 -23.01 -13.75
CA ALA A 392 -2.62 -23.74 -15.01
C ALA A 392 -1.20 -24.32 -15.14
N ASP A 393 -0.19 -23.63 -14.61
CA ASP A 393 1.19 -24.12 -14.57
C ASP A 393 1.33 -25.28 -13.56
N ASP A 394 0.74 -25.17 -12.35
CA ASP A 394 0.70 -26.24 -11.34
C ASP A 394 -0.01 -27.50 -11.87
N GLU A 395 -1.10 -27.38 -12.64
CA GLU A 395 -1.81 -28.50 -13.28
C GLU A 395 -0.95 -29.17 -14.35
N ARG A 396 -0.25 -28.41 -15.18
CA ARG A 396 0.65 -28.94 -16.20
C ARG A 396 1.84 -29.69 -15.61
N ASP A 397 2.44 -29.12 -14.55
CA ASP A 397 3.56 -29.77 -13.87
C ASP A 397 3.11 -31.05 -13.16
N GLY A 398 1.87 -31.10 -12.61
CA GLY A 398 1.25 -32.28 -12.05
C GLY A 398 0.96 -33.36 -13.10
N GLU A 399 0.48 -32.99 -14.30
CA GLU A 399 0.25 -33.93 -15.41
C GLU A 399 1.59 -34.50 -15.96
N VAL A 400 2.62 -33.68 -16.08
CA VAL A 400 3.96 -34.14 -16.54
C VAL A 400 4.59 -35.08 -15.51
N ALA A 401 4.45 -34.78 -14.22
CA ALA A 401 4.94 -35.65 -13.15
C ALA A 401 4.16 -36.99 -13.08
N GLY A 402 2.84 -36.95 -13.33
CA GLY A 402 1.98 -38.16 -13.41
C GLY A 402 2.27 -39.03 -14.64
N ALA A 403 2.56 -38.40 -15.78
CA ALA A 403 2.90 -39.12 -17.02
C ALA A 403 4.32 -39.74 -16.97
N GLY A 404 5.26 -39.16 -16.23
CA GLY A 404 6.61 -39.72 -16.03
C GLY A 404 6.67 -40.90 -15.05
N GLY A 405 5.62 -41.09 -14.20
CA GLY A 405 5.53 -42.19 -13.24
C GLY A 405 4.89 -43.49 -13.76
N ALA A 406 4.34 -43.51 -14.97
CA ALA A 406 3.62 -44.65 -15.53
C ALA A 406 4.50 -45.73 -16.15
N GLY A 407 5.82 -45.68 -15.96
CA GLY A 407 6.80 -46.59 -16.60
C GLY A 407 7.44 -47.69 -15.74
N VAL A 408 7.04 -47.85 -14.47
CA VAL A 408 7.59 -48.93 -13.63
C VAL A 408 6.49 -49.96 -13.36
N PRO A 409 6.52 -51.20 -13.99
CA PRO A 409 5.57 -52.25 -13.64
C PRO A 409 5.83 -52.69 -12.22
N PRO A 410 4.74 -53.00 -11.43
CA PRO A 410 4.92 -53.47 -10.07
C PRO A 410 5.68 -54.81 -10.06
N ALA A 411 6.77 -54.87 -9.33
CA ALA A 411 7.51 -56.08 -9.07
C ALA A 411 6.53 -57.12 -8.46
N ARG A 412 6.36 -58.25 -9.15
CA ARG A 412 5.62 -59.40 -8.65
C ARG A 412 6.32 -59.92 -7.39
N THR A 413 5.81 -59.54 -6.21
CA THR A 413 6.15 -60.24 -4.97
C THR A 413 5.35 -61.54 -4.92
N GLY A 414 6.12 -62.66 -5.10
CA GLY A 414 5.60 -63.98 -4.96
C GLY A 414 5.02 -64.21 -3.57
N VAL A 415 3.79 -64.66 -3.54
CA VAL A 415 3.10 -65.17 -2.36
C VAL A 415 3.77 -66.47 -1.96
N VAL A 416 4.56 -66.47 -0.88
CA VAL A 416 4.93 -67.69 -0.15
C VAL A 416 3.89 -67.85 0.95
N GLY A 417 2.99 -68.81 0.76
CA GLY A 417 2.05 -69.26 1.78
C GLY A 417 2.76 -70.02 2.89
N PHE A 418 2.51 -69.61 4.11
CA PHE A 418 2.65 -70.48 5.29
C PHE A 418 1.36 -70.50 6.05
N GLY A 419 0.78 -71.72 6.12
CA GLY A 419 -0.41 -72.03 6.87
C GLY A 419 -0.09 -72.37 8.34
N GLY A 420 -1.11 -72.41 9.15
CA GLY A 420 -1.14 -73.05 10.49
C GLY A 420 -1.50 -72.05 11.57
N GLY A 421 -2.72 -72.02 12.05
CA GLY A 421 -3.25 -72.98 13.01
C GLY A 421 -3.33 -72.30 14.38
N GLY A 422 -4.52 -72.19 14.97
CA GLY A 422 -4.65 -72.06 16.44
C GLY A 422 -5.62 -70.97 16.95
N ARG A 423 -6.92 -71.34 17.06
CA ARG A 423 -7.79 -70.79 18.13
C ARG A 423 -7.53 -71.65 19.41
N PRO A 424 -8.07 -71.31 20.63
CA PRO A 424 -8.88 -70.17 21.12
C PRO A 424 -8.42 -69.67 22.52
N ASN A 425 -8.82 -68.51 22.94
CA ASN A 425 -9.73 -68.30 24.10
C ASN A 425 -10.01 -66.83 24.23
#